data_431b01336a2d53cfd16ddb70dca5ec26
#
_entry.id   431b01336a2d53cfd16ddb70dca5ec26
#
_cell.length_a   1.000
_cell.length_b   1.000
_cell.length_c   1.000
_cell.angle_alpha   90.00
_cell.angle_beta   90.00
_cell.angle_gamma   90.00
#
_symmetry.space_group_name_H-M   'P 1'
#
loop_
_entity.id
_entity.type
_entity.pdbx_description
1 polymer ?
#
loop_
_entity_poly.entity_id
_entity_poly.type
_entity_poly.pdbx_seq_one_letter_code
_entity_poly.pdbx_strand_id
1 'polypeptide(L)'
;AFARRNPNDIVFVAVAEPDEARRKEFCRDHGICPDNAVEDWHELLERPKMADCAFVCTQDNQHIAPAMAALQAGYHVVMEKPMSRNADELRELKALAEEKGKLVTVCHVLRYTPFFSKVKELLDAGKIGQLQSVQQIENVAYWHQAHSFVRGNWRREDETSPMILAKSCHDMDIILWMVGSHCTKVSSFGSLGHFKAENAPEGAPEYCLDGCPVSDTCPYNAERIYLQSKGVHVPVIRKVVSLENTDESVREALRRGPYGRCVYHCDNDVVDHQVVNLEFENGVTASFTMCAFTW
;
A
#
# COMPACT_ATOMS: atom_id res chain seq x y z
N ALA A 1 -9.24 10.33 10.19
CA ALA A 1 -8.85 10.56 11.59
C ALA A 1 -8.22 11.94 11.82
N PHE A 2 -7.21 12.37 11.00
CA PHE A 2 -6.53 13.66 11.17
C PHE A 2 -7.51 14.84 10.99
N ALA A 3 -8.24 14.90 9.88
CA ALA A 3 -9.20 15.98 9.59
C ALA A 3 -10.25 16.17 10.69
N ARG A 4 -10.77 15.08 11.27
CA ARG A 4 -11.74 15.18 12.38
C ARG A 4 -11.15 15.78 13.66
N ARG A 5 -9.82 15.65 13.88
CA ARG A 5 -9.11 16.24 15.03
C ARG A 5 -8.62 17.66 14.75
N ASN A 6 -8.48 18.01 13.49
CA ASN A 6 -7.92 19.28 13.02
C ASN A 6 -8.83 19.89 11.94
N PRO A 7 -10.08 20.25 12.27
CA PRO A 7 -11.07 20.72 11.29
C PRO A 7 -10.74 22.10 10.70
N ASN A 8 -9.82 22.84 11.31
CA ASN A 8 -9.35 24.12 10.80
C ASN A 8 -8.21 23.98 9.78
N ASP A 9 -7.54 22.82 9.76
CA ASP A 9 -6.39 22.60 8.89
C ASP A 9 -6.79 21.92 7.58
N ILE A 10 -7.78 21.01 7.63
CA ILE A 10 -8.24 20.26 6.48
C ILE A 10 -9.73 19.92 6.58
N VAL A 11 -10.47 20.20 5.51
CA VAL A 11 -11.88 19.85 5.34
C VAL A 11 -12.07 19.09 4.04
N PHE A 12 -12.70 17.92 4.11
CA PHE A 12 -13.14 17.19 2.92
C PHE A 12 -14.51 17.74 2.49
N VAL A 13 -14.60 18.22 1.25
CA VAL A 13 -15.81 18.85 0.70
C VAL A 13 -16.54 17.96 -0.30
N ALA A 14 -15.88 16.93 -0.82
CA ALA A 14 -16.44 15.99 -1.78
C ALA A 14 -15.76 14.63 -1.66
N VAL A 15 -16.42 13.59 -2.17
CA VAL A 15 -15.88 12.22 -2.27
C VAL A 15 -16.42 11.54 -3.52
N ALA A 16 -15.51 10.83 -4.22
CA ALA A 16 -15.85 9.85 -5.25
C ALA A 16 -15.44 8.46 -4.77
N GLU A 17 -16.40 7.57 -4.57
CA GLU A 17 -16.20 6.21 -4.08
C GLU A 17 -17.31 5.32 -4.65
N PRO A 18 -16.98 4.30 -5.47
CA PRO A 18 -17.99 3.43 -6.09
C PRO A 18 -18.76 2.58 -5.07
N ASP A 19 -18.14 2.18 -3.97
CA ASP A 19 -18.82 1.43 -2.91
C ASP A 19 -19.73 2.35 -2.09
N GLU A 20 -21.05 2.12 -2.17
CA GLU A 20 -22.05 2.93 -1.52
C GLU A 20 -21.90 2.98 0.01
N ALA A 21 -21.53 1.86 0.63
CA ALA A 21 -21.40 1.77 2.09
C ALA A 21 -20.19 2.60 2.57
N ARG A 22 -19.07 2.50 1.87
CA ARG A 22 -17.86 3.30 2.14
C ARG A 22 -18.12 4.78 1.87
N ARG A 23 -18.77 5.11 0.76
CA ARG A 23 -19.14 6.48 0.42
C ARG A 23 -20.01 7.12 1.51
N LYS A 24 -21.04 6.41 1.98
CA LYS A 24 -21.91 6.86 3.08
C LYS A 24 -21.16 7.00 4.41
N GLU A 25 -20.27 6.04 4.74
CA GLU A 25 -19.43 6.13 5.94
C GLU A 25 -18.54 7.38 5.89
N PHE A 26 -17.90 7.65 4.76
CA PHE A 26 -17.01 8.81 4.59
C PHE A 26 -17.76 10.12 4.69
N CYS A 27 -18.94 10.22 4.03
CA CYS A 27 -19.79 11.41 4.10
C CYS A 27 -20.24 11.72 5.54
N ARG A 28 -20.69 10.70 6.26
CA ARG A 28 -21.09 10.84 7.68
C ARG A 28 -19.91 11.30 8.54
N ASP A 29 -18.74 10.70 8.33
CA ASP A 29 -17.53 10.97 9.12
C ASP A 29 -16.96 12.38 8.91
N HIS A 30 -17.22 12.98 7.74
CA HIS A 30 -16.65 14.26 7.35
C HIS A 30 -17.71 15.36 7.08
N GLY A 31 -18.99 15.06 7.23
CA GLY A 31 -20.06 16.04 7.02
C GLY A 31 -20.21 16.50 5.56
N ILE A 32 -19.92 15.62 4.60
CA ILE A 32 -19.99 15.95 3.17
C ILE A 32 -21.45 15.98 2.73
N CYS A 33 -21.81 17.05 1.99
CA CYS A 33 -23.14 17.17 1.38
C CYS A 33 -23.39 16.00 0.40
N PRO A 34 -24.57 15.36 0.42
CA PRO A 34 -24.89 14.27 -0.51
C PRO A 34 -24.67 14.61 -1.99
N ASP A 35 -24.90 15.84 -2.41
CA ASP A 35 -24.68 16.28 -3.78
C ASP A 35 -23.19 16.23 -4.20
N ASN A 36 -22.28 16.21 -3.23
CA ASN A 36 -20.83 16.12 -3.43
C ASN A 36 -20.29 14.71 -3.17
N ALA A 37 -21.17 13.71 -3.07
CA ALA A 37 -20.83 12.30 -2.87
C ALA A 37 -21.24 11.49 -4.11
N VAL A 38 -20.28 11.20 -4.96
CA VAL A 38 -20.49 10.55 -6.26
C VAL A 38 -19.82 9.17 -6.33
N GLU A 39 -20.16 8.40 -7.35
CA GLU A 39 -19.57 7.08 -7.59
C GLU A 39 -18.25 7.17 -8.35
N ASP A 40 -18.19 8.10 -9.31
CA ASP A 40 -17.06 8.26 -10.22
C ASP A 40 -16.40 9.62 -10.05
N TRP A 41 -15.07 9.64 -9.99
CA TRP A 41 -14.28 10.87 -9.86
C TRP A 41 -14.42 11.82 -11.06
N HIS A 42 -14.78 11.33 -12.25
CA HIS A 42 -15.05 12.19 -13.41
C HIS A 42 -16.14 13.20 -13.10
N GLU A 43 -17.21 12.76 -12.44
CA GLU A 43 -18.32 13.65 -12.06
C GLU A 43 -17.88 14.82 -11.17
N LEU A 44 -16.88 14.62 -10.29
CA LEU A 44 -16.35 15.69 -9.44
C LEU A 44 -15.45 16.65 -10.23
N LEU A 45 -14.61 16.11 -11.11
CA LEU A 45 -13.60 16.92 -11.80
C LEU A 45 -14.16 17.68 -13.01
N GLU A 46 -15.35 17.31 -13.52
CA GLU A 46 -16.12 18.05 -14.50
C GLU A 46 -16.83 19.28 -13.90
N ARG A 47 -16.98 19.34 -12.57
CA ARG A 47 -17.58 20.47 -11.87
C ARG A 47 -16.59 21.63 -11.73
N PRO A 48 -17.09 22.87 -11.49
CA PRO A 48 -16.21 23.96 -11.10
C PRO A 48 -15.34 23.57 -9.89
N LYS A 49 -14.09 24.03 -9.90
CA LYS A 49 -13.14 23.74 -8.82
C LYS A 49 -13.71 24.11 -7.45
N MET A 50 -13.76 23.15 -6.52
CA MET A 50 -14.40 23.30 -5.22
C MET A 50 -13.46 23.17 -4.02
N ALA A 51 -12.18 22.83 -4.25
CA ALA A 51 -11.17 22.63 -3.21
C ALA A 51 -9.76 23.04 -3.70
N ASP A 52 -8.80 23.08 -2.80
CA ASP A 52 -7.40 23.37 -3.14
C ASP A 52 -6.67 22.14 -3.65
N CYS A 53 -7.01 20.95 -3.13
CA CYS A 53 -6.29 19.71 -3.35
C CYS A 53 -7.24 18.55 -3.59
N ALA A 54 -6.83 17.62 -4.46
CA ALA A 54 -7.46 16.32 -4.65
C ALA A 54 -6.58 15.22 -4.02
N PHE A 55 -7.22 14.33 -3.26
CA PHE A 55 -6.59 13.12 -2.74
C PHE A 55 -6.92 11.96 -3.68
N VAL A 56 -5.90 11.35 -4.28
CA VAL A 56 -6.03 10.18 -5.16
C VAL A 56 -5.67 8.93 -4.38
N CYS A 57 -6.69 8.15 -4.03
CA CYS A 57 -6.59 6.94 -3.21
C CYS A 57 -7.22 5.73 -3.91
N THR A 58 -7.20 5.70 -5.23
CA THR A 58 -7.68 4.60 -6.07
C THR A 58 -6.77 3.38 -5.97
N GLN A 59 -7.01 2.33 -6.76
CA GLN A 59 -6.08 1.19 -6.84
C GLN A 59 -4.83 1.58 -7.63
N ASP A 60 -3.72 0.84 -7.43
CA ASP A 60 -2.39 1.15 -7.93
C ASP A 60 -2.35 1.54 -9.42
N ASN A 61 -3.04 0.77 -10.27
CA ASN A 61 -3.10 1.00 -11.73
C ASN A 61 -4.07 2.10 -12.16
N GLN A 62 -4.77 2.71 -11.21
CA GLN A 62 -5.78 3.75 -11.45
C GLN A 62 -5.37 5.12 -10.91
N HIS A 63 -4.15 5.30 -10.43
CA HIS A 63 -3.72 6.56 -9.80
C HIS A 63 -3.53 7.70 -10.82
N ILE A 64 -2.96 7.41 -11.99
CA ILE A 64 -2.50 8.45 -12.93
C ILE A 64 -3.66 9.22 -13.54
N ALA A 65 -4.70 8.53 -14.01
CA ALA A 65 -5.80 9.20 -14.71
C ALA A 65 -6.49 10.29 -13.85
N PRO A 66 -6.96 10.01 -12.62
CA PRO A 66 -7.55 11.03 -11.76
C PRO A 66 -6.52 12.10 -11.31
N ALA A 67 -5.24 11.75 -11.14
CA ALA A 67 -4.20 12.73 -10.79
C ALA A 67 -3.98 13.74 -11.93
N MET A 68 -3.86 13.27 -13.17
CA MET A 68 -3.73 14.12 -14.36
C MET A 68 -4.95 15.02 -14.54
N ALA A 69 -6.17 14.46 -14.43
CA ALA A 69 -7.40 15.22 -14.54
C ALA A 69 -7.53 16.29 -13.44
N ALA A 70 -7.15 15.96 -12.19
CA ALA A 70 -7.14 16.91 -11.10
C ALA A 70 -6.16 18.07 -11.33
N LEU A 71 -4.95 17.79 -11.84
CA LEU A 71 -3.98 18.84 -12.22
C LEU A 71 -4.53 19.75 -13.33
N GLN A 72 -5.17 19.16 -14.36
CA GLN A 72 -5.82 19.91 -15.44
C GLN A 72 -6.93 20.81 -14.93
N ALA A 73 -7.72 20.33 -13.95
CA ALA A 73 -8.76 21.10 -13.28
C ALA A 73 -8.23 22.13 -12.26
N GLY A 74 -6.89 22.21 -12.08
CA GLY A 74 -6.21 23.22 -11.27
C GLY A 74 -6.10 22.90 -9.80
N TYR A 75 -6.26 21.63 -9.39
CA TYR A 75 -6.01 21.16 -8.03
C TYR A 75 -4.53 20.86 -7.79
N HIS A 76 -4.05 21.01 -6.56
CA HIS A 76 -2.90 20.27 -6.08
C HIS A 76 -3.29 18.81 -5.89
N VAL A 77 -2.32 17.89 -5.91
CA VAL A 77 -2.60 16.45 -5.79
C VAL A 77 -1.80 15.85 -4.64
N VAL A 78 -2.48 15.11 -3.78
CA VAL A 78 -1.88 14.14 -2.86
C VAL A 78 -2.29 12.76 -3.34
N MET A 79 -1.33 11.91 -3.68
CA MET A 79 -1.64 10.58 -4.22
C MET A 79 -1.00 9.46 -3.41
N GLU A 80 -1.72 8.34 -3.33
CA GLU A 80 -1.20 7.13 -2.72
C GLU A 80 -0.06 6.53 -3.55
N LYS A 81 0.72 5.71 -2.87
CA LYS A 81 1.82 4.92 -3.46
C LYS A 81 1.28 3.53 -3.91
N PRO A 82 1.89 2.91 -4.93
CA PRO A 82 2.88 3.48 -5.85
C PRO A 82 2.23 4.46 -6.82
N MET A 83 2.96 5.45 -7.28
CA MET A 83 2.38 6.46 -8.20
C MET A 83 1.93 5.86 -9.53
N SER A 84 2.77 5.01 -10.14
CA SER A 84 2.52 4.28 -11.37
C SER A 84 3.52 3.15 -11.55
N ARG A 85 3.17 2.19 -12.38
CA ARG A 85 4.06 1.13 -12.91
C ARG A 85 4.85 1.58 -14.16
N ASN A 86 4.46 2.70 -14.74
CA ASN A 86 5.01 3.21 -16.00
C ASN A 86 5.79 4.52 -15.77
N ALA A 87 7.07 4.50 -16.10
CA ALA A 87 7.94 5.64 -15.92
C ALA A 87 7.57 6.83 -16.85
N ASP A 88 6.98 6.58 -18.01
CA ASP A 88 6.58 7.64 -18.94
C ASP A 88 5.38 8.41 -18.40
N GLU A 89 4.38 7.70 -17.80
CA GLU A 89 3.27 8.34 -17.08
C GLU A 89 3.76 9.26 -15.94
N LEU A 90 4.82 8.86 -15.24
CA LEU A 90 5.40 9.69 -14.17
C LEU A 90 6.07 10.95 -14.74
N ARG A 91 6.71 10.86 -15.90
CA ARG A 91 7.30 12.02 -16.59
C ARG A 91 6.22 12.99 -17.05
N GLU A 92 5.14 12.45 -17.62
CA GLU A 92 3.97 13.25 -18.05
C GLU A 92 3.28 13.93 -16.85
N LEU A 93 3.05 13.19 -15.76
CA LEU A 93 2.48 13.75 -14.54
C LEU A 93 3.32 14.90 -13.98
N LYS A 94 4.66 14.71 -13.94
CA LYS A 94 5.59 15.74 -13.48
C LYS A 94 5.53 16.97 -14.41
N ALA A 95 5.62 16.77 -15.73
CA ALA A 95 5.58 17.86 -16.70
C ALA A 95 4.27 18.66 -16.60
N LEU A 96 3.13 17.99 -16.47
CA LEU A 96 1.85 18.65 -16.29
C LEU A 96 1.77 19.43 -14.97
N ALA A 97 2.28 18.87 -13.87
CA ALA A 97 2.32 19.57 -12.59
C ALA A 97 3.15 20.86 -12.66
N GLU A 98 4.31 20.81 -13.33
CA GLU A 98 5.18 21.97 -13.58
C GLU A 98 4.48 23.01 -14.48
N GLU A 99 3.87 22.59 -15.58
CA GLU A 99 3.09 23.45 -16.49
C GLU A 99 1.96 24.19 -15.78
N LYS A 100 1.21 23.48 -14.94
CA LYS A 100 0.07 24.05 -14.20
C LYS A 100 0.49 24.79 -12.91
N GLY A 101 1.76 24.77 -12.53
CA GLY A 101 2.24 25.34 -11.28
C GLY A 101 1.58 24.71 -10.05
N LYS A 102 1.39 23.38 -10.10
CA LYS A 102 0.74 22.62 -9.03
C LYS A 102 1.69 21.65 -8.36
N LEU A 103 1.41 21.35 -7.10
CA LEU A 103 2.16 20.35 -6.33
C LEU A 103 1.54 18.97 -6.50
N VAL A 104 2.40 17.97 -6.65
CA VAL A 104 2.06 16.56 -6.50
C VAL A 104 2.87 16.02 -5.33
N THR A 105 2.16 15.54 -4.31
CA THR A 105 2.76 14.93 -3.11
C THR A 105 2.39 13.46 -3.05
N VAL A 106 3.39 12.60 -2.87
CA VAL A 106 3.19 11.15 -2.76
C VAL A 106 3.17 10.73 -1.30
N CYS A 107 2.30 9.80 -0.94
CA CYS A 107 2.15 9.29 0.42
C CYS A 107 3.30 8.34 0.83
N HIS A 108 4.54 8.80 0.74
CA HIS A 108 5.70 8.13 1.32
C HIS A 108 5.77 8.40 2.83
N VAL A 109 4.79 7.84 3.54
CA VAL A 109 4.48 8.15 4.94
C VAL A 109 5.60 7.84 5.93
N LEU A 110 6.51 6.92 5.60
CA LEU A 110 7.62 6.54 6.49
C LEU A 110 8.55 7.71 6.78
N ARG A 111 8.76 8.65 5.85
CA ARG A 111 9.58 9.86 6.08
C ARG A 111 9.10 10.68 7.26
N TYR A 112 7.78 10.66 7.53
CA TYR A 112 7.12 11.45 8.58
C TYR A 112 6.99 10.70 9.91
N THR A 113 7.50 9.47 9.99
CA THR A 113 7.52 8.74 11.26
C THR A 113 8.60 9.30 12.19
N PRO A 114 8.39 9.32 13.52
CA PRO A 114 9.39 9.81 14.45
C PRO A 114 10.73 9.11 14.33
N PHE A 115 10.73 7.80 14.01
CA PHE A 115 11.94 7.01 13.85
C PHE A 115 12.77 7.49 12.65
N PHE A 116 12.22 7.44 11.44
CA PHE A 116 12.97 7.78 10.23
C PHE A 116 13.31 9.27 10.15
N SER A 117 12.43 10.16 10.64
CA SER A 117 12.72 11.58 10.75
C SER A 117 13.93 11.82 11.67
N LYS A 118 14.02 11.08 12.79
CA LYS A 118 15.16 11.20 13.71
C LYS A 118 16.46 10.65 13.12
N VAL A 119 16.39 9.52 12.41
CA VAL A 119 17.57 8.99 11.70
C VAL A 119 18.10 10.02 10.70
N LYS A 120 17.20 10.59 9.87
CA LYS A 120 17.58 11.62 8.89
C LYS A 120 18.19 12.86 9.54
N GLU A 121 17.61 13.36 10.63
CA GLU A 121 18.14 14.48 11.42
C GLU A 121 19.58 14.22 11.87
N LEU A 122 19.87 13.01 12.39
CA LEU A 122 21.21 12.64 12.86
C LEU A 122 22.22 12.52 11.71
N LEU A 123 21.80 12.00 10.56
CA LEU A 123 22.61 11.94 9.34
C LEU A 123 22.96 13.35 8.86
N ASP A 124 21.96 14.22 8.71
CA ASP A 124 22.15 15.60 8.23
C ASP A 124 22.97 16.45 9.18
N ALA A 125 22.89 16.17 10.48
CA ALA A 125 23.73 16.80 11.51
C ALA A 125 25.16 16.23 11.58
N GLY A 126 25.51 15.26 10.72
CA GLY A 126 26.84 14.64 10.69
C GLY A 126 27.21 13.85 11.95
N LYS A 127 26.23 13.42 12.77
CA LYS A 127 26.47 12.78 14.07
C LYS A 127 27.21 11.43 13.97
N ILE A 128 27.08 10.75 12.83
CA ILE A 128 27.81 9.50 12.55
C ILE A 128 28.91 9.69 11.50
N GLY A 129 29.24 10.93 11.16
CA GLY A 129 30.17 11.25 10.08
C GLY A 129 29.57 11.08 8.69
N GLN A 130 30.41 10.85 7.70
CA GLN A 130 29.98 10.68 6.31
C GLN A 130 29.36 9.29 6.11
N LEU A 131 28.16 9.26 5.53
CA LEU A 131 27.49 8.01 5.17
C LEU A 131 28.30 7.26 4.10
N GLN A 132 28.62 5.99 4.35
CA GLN A 132 29.38 5.14 3.45
C GLN A 132 28.50 4.04 2.83
N SER A 133 27.63 3.45 3.66
CA SER A 133 26.72 2.41 3.19
C SER A 133 25.42 2.37 4.00
N VAL A 134 24.37 1.82 3.38
CA VAL A 134 23.07 1.57 4.01
C VAL A 134 22.71 0.10 3.85
N GLN A 135 22.28 -0.53 4.93
CA GLN A 135 21.60 -1.83 4.87
C GLN A 135 20.18 -1.66 5.40
N GLN A 136 19.20 -1.93 4.54
CA GLN A 136 17.77 -1.88 4.87
C GLN A 136 17.19 -3.28 4.80
N ILE A 137 16.38 -3.65 5.79
CA ILE A 137 15.68 -4.93 5.84
C ILE A 137 14.20 -4.65 6.08
N GLU A 138 13.35 -5.17 5.19
CA GLU A 138 11.90 -5.19 5.36
C GLU A 138 11.45 -6.61 5.69
N ASN A 139 11.21 -6.85 6.94
CA ASN A 139 10.65 -8.09 7.46
C ASN A 139 9.13 -8.01 7.45
N VAL A 140 8.52 -8.42 6.34
CA VAL A 140 7.06 -8.44 6.21
C VAL A 140 6.49 -9.53 7.11
N ALA A 141 5.61 -9.16 8.02
CA ALA A 141 4.97 -10.11 8.90
C ALA A 141 4.16 -11.16 8.09
N TYR A 142 4.24 -12.42 8.49
CA TYR A 142 3.59 -13.55 7.81
C TYR A 142 2.09 -13.34 7.55
N TRP A 143 1.38 -12.75 8.51
CA TRP A 143 -0.04 -12.44 8.39
C TRP A 143 -0.30 -11.32 7.37
N HIS A 144 0.59 -10.32 7.29
CA HIS A 144 0.49 -9.21 6.35
C HIS A 144 0.72 -9.70 4.91
N GLN A 145 1.74 -10.53 4.69
CA GLN A 145 1.97 -11.15 3.39
C GLN A 145 0.76 -11.99 2.97
N ALA A 146 0.30 -12.88 3.85
CA ALA A 146 -0.86 -13.73 3.59
C ALA A 146 -2.14 -12.92 3.27
N HIS A 147 -2.36 -11.81 3.99
CA HIS A 147 -3.52 -10.95 3.81
C HIS A 147 -3.45 -10.15 2.50
N SER A 148 -2.36 -9.44 2.27
CA SER A 148 -2.28 -8.42 1.21
C SER A 148 -1.76 -8.96 -0.13
N PHE A 149 -0.72 -9.82 -0.08
CA PHE A 149 0.08 -10.20 -1.24
C PHE A 149 -0.11 -11.66 -1.67
N VAL A 150 -0.91 -12.44 -0.93
CA VAL A 150 -1.28 -13.80 -1.30
C VAL A 150 -2.78 -13.93 -1.55
N ARG A 151 -3.64 -13.41 -0.65
CA ARG A 151 -5.10 -13.47 -0.75
C ARG A 151 -5.73 -12.20 -1.29
N GLY A 152 -5.11 -11.06 -1.00
CA GLY A 152 -5.64 -9.72 -1.22
C GLY A 152 -5.36 -9.15 -2.60
N ASN A 153 -5.61 -7.84 -2.72
CA ASN A 153 -5.58 -7.13 -3.99
C ASN A 153 -4.19 -7.10 -4.65
N TRP A 154 -3.10 -7.13 -3.85
CA TRP A 154 -1.73 -7.09 -4.35
C TRP A 154 -1.12 -8.46 -4.62
N ARG A 155 -1.94 -9.51 -4.80
CA ARG A 155 -1.46 -10.87 -5.05
C ARG A 155 -0.93 -11.10 -6.46
N ARG A 156 -1.38 -10.28 -7.43
CA ARG A 156 -1.01 -10.41 -8.84
C ARG A 156 -0.38 -9.13 -9.36
N GLU A 157 0.77 -9.32 -10.01
CA GLU A 157 1.53 -8.20 -10.59
C GLU A 157 0.77 -7.53 -11.74
N ASP A 158 0.12 -8.31 -12.60
CA ASP A 158 -0.62 -7.79 -13.75
C ASP A 158 -1.88 -7.01 -13.36
N GLU A 159 -2.53 -7.37 -12.26
CA GLU A 159 -3.73 -6.69 -11.76
C GLU A 159 -3.40 -5.40 -10.99
N THR A 160 -2.24 -5.36 -10.30
CA THR A 160 -1.83 -4.22 -9.47
C THR A 160 -0.41 -3.76 -9.77
N SER A 161 0.57 -4.22 -9.00
CA SER A 161 1.98 -3.89 -9.17
C SER A 161 2.89 -4.95 -8.54
N PRO A 162 4.17 -5.06 -9.00
CA PRO A 162 5.12 -5.96 -8.38
C PRO A 162 5.41 -5.56 -6.94
N MET A 163 5.82 -6.51 -6.11
CA MET A 163 6.07 -6.33 -4.68
C MET A 163 7.01 -5.16 -4.38
N ILE A 164 8.01 -4.92 -5.23
CA ILE A 164 8.95 -3.80 -5.07
C ILE A 164 8.26 -2.44 -5.15
N LEU A 165 7.17 -2.31 -5.92
CA LEU A 165 6.36 -1.10 -6.00
C LEU A 165 5.22 -1.09 -4.99
N ALA A 166 4.46 -2.18 -4.87
CA ALA A 166 3.30 -2.24 -3.98
C ALA A 166 3.67 -2.04 -2.51
N LYS A 167 4.79 -2.63 -2.05
CA LYS A 167 5.25 -2.60 -0.66
C LYS A 167 6.57 -1.89 -0.48
N SER A 168 7.63 -2.35 -1.19
CA SER A 168 9.00 -1.91 -0.91
C SER A 168 9.35 -0.56 -1.55
N CYS A 169 8.42 0.11 -2.22
CA CYS A 169 8.60 1.51 -2.63
C CYS A 169 8.89 2.42 -1.43
N HIS A 170 8.34 2.12 -0.26
CA HIS A 170 8.67 2.83 0.97
C HIS A 170 10.14 2.66 1.36
N ASP A 171 10.68 1.46 1.23
CA ASP A 171 12.08 1.15 1.56
C ASP A 171 13.02 1.82 0.58
N MET A 172 12.71 1.73 -0.71
CA MET A 172 13.47 2.43 -1.76
C MET A 172 13.46 3.93 -1.54
N ASP A 173 12.31 4.50 -1.21
CA ASP A 173 12.16 5.92 -0.89
C ASP A 173 13.01 6.34 0.31
N ILE A 174 13.01 5.56 1.40
CA ILE A 174 13.82 5.82 2.60
C ILE A 174 15.30 5.76 2.29
N ILE A 175 15.77 4.76 1.53
CA ILE A 175 17.17 4.65 1.13
C ILE A 175 17.59 5.87 0.32
N LEU A 176 16.83 6.22 -0.72
CA LEU A 176 17.10 7.38 -1.57
C LEU A 176 17.13 8.68 -0.76
N TRP A 177 16.17 8.85 0.16
CA TRP A 177 16.09 10.03 1.01
C TRP A 177 17.26 10.16 1.99
N MET A 178 17.68 9.04 2.60
CA MET A 178 18.83 9.02 3.53
C MET A 178 20.14 9.31 2.80
N VAL A 179 20.35 8.69 1.63
CA VAL A 179 21.58 8.86 0.84
C VAL A 179 21.66 10.25 0.20
N GLY A 180 20.52 10.81 -0.25
CA GLY A 180 20.46 12.16 -0.82
C GLY A 180 21.26 12.33 -2.11
N SER A 181 21.42 11.26 -2.91
CA SER A 181 22.16 11.26 -4.19
C SER A 181 21.43 10.41 -5.23
N HIS A 182 21.77 10.57 -6.51
CA HIS A 182 21.20 9.77 -7.59
C HIS A 182 21.75 8.34 -7.56
N CYS A 183 20.86 7.36 -7.73
CA CYS A 183 21.23 5.97 -7.93
C CYS A 183 21.75 5.79 -9.37
N THR A 184 22.96 5.24 -9.51
CA THR A 184 23.62 5.04 -10.83
C THR A 184 23.56 3.61 -11.31
N LYS A 185 23.49 2.64 -10.37
CA LYS A 185 23.39 1.23 -10.71
C LYS A 185 22.45 0.51 -9.75
N VAL A 186 21.70 -0.44 -10.28
CA VAL A 186 20.83 -1.32 -9.50
C VAL A 186 20.95 -2.75 -10.01
N SER A 187 20.94 -3.71 -9.09
CA SER A 187 20.72 -5.12 -9.39
C SER A 187 19.75 -5.71 -8.40
N SER A 188 18.85 -6.58 -8.87
CA SER A 188 17.81 -7.16 -8.03
C SER A 188 17.55 -8.61 -8.41
N PHE A 189 17.32 -9.44 -7.39
CA PHE A 189 16.93 -10.84 -7.52
C PHE A 189 15.83 -11.13 -6.51
N GLY A 190 14.78 -11.81 -6.95
CA GLY A 190 13.66 -12.21 -6.10
C GLY A 190 12.89 -13.34 -6.74
N SER A 191 12.14 -14.07 -5.94
CA SER A 191 11.25 -15.11 -6.44
C SER A 191 10.08 -15.36 -5.51
N LEU A 192 9.07 -16.05 -6.01
CA LEU A 192 8.01 -16.66 -5.21
C LEU A 192 8.47 -18.10 -4.89
N GLY A 193 8.80 -18.37 -3.63
CA GLY A 193 9.33 -19.64 -3.18
C GLY A 193 8.38 -20.44 -2.29
N HIS A 194 7.67 -19.78 -1.40
CA HIS A 194 6.89 -20.42 -0.34
C HIS A 194 5.39 -20.58 -0.66
N PHE A 195 4.73 -19.53 -1.12
CA PHE A 195 3.27 -19.50 -1.31
C PHE A 195 2.88 -20.12 -2.65
N LYS A 196 3.11 -21.44 -2.81
CA LYS A 196 2.86 -22.24 -4.01
C LYS A 196 2.17 -23.53 -3.67
N ALA A 197 1.44 -24.09 -4.63
CA ALA A 197 0.69 -25.35 -4.47
C ALA A 197 1.59 -26.53 -4.08
N GLU A 198 2.82 -26.57 -4.58
CA GLU A 198 3.80 -27.63 -4.26
C GLU A 198 4.22 -27.67 -2.79
N ASN A 199 4.03 -26.56 -2.06
CA ASN A 199 4.33 -26.45 -0.64
C ASN A 199 3.10 -26.62 0.25
N ALA A 200 1.94 -26.95 -0.33
CA ALA A 200 0.74 -27.16 0.45
C ALA A 200 0.91 -28.38 1.37
N PRO A 201 0.51 -28.28 2.65
CA PRO A 201 0.42 -29.46 3.50
C PRO A 201 -0.50 -30.53 2.90
N GLU A 202 -0.15 -31.80 3.10
CA GLU A 202 -0.94 -32.92 2.62
C GLU A 202 -2.39 -32.82 3.10
N GLY A 203 -3.35 -32.94 2.18
CA GLY A 203 -4.77 -32.81 2.47
C GLY A 203 -5.29 -31.40 2.72
N ALA A 204 -4.46 -30.35 2.51
CA ALA A 204 -4.92 -28.98 2.64
C ALA A 204 -5.99 -28.65 1.60
N PRO A 205 -7.21 -28.23 2.02
CA PRO A 205 -8.28 -27.87 1.10
C PRO A 205 -8.06 -26.49 0.45
N GLU A 206 -8.86 -26.15 -0.52
CA GLU A 206 -8.84 -24.83 -1.17
C GLU A 206 -9.14 -23.68 -0.19
N TYR A 207 -10.05 -23.91 0.76
CA TYR A 207 -10.43 -22.93 1.78
C TYR A 207 -10.07 -23.44 3.18
N CYS A 208 -9.55 -22.55 4.04
CA CYS A 208 -9.11 -22.90 5.39
C CYS A 208 -10.22 -23.49 6.27
N LEU A 209 -11.49 -23.12 6.02
CA LEU A 209 -12.65 -23.58 6.80
C LEU A 209 -13.21 -24.93 6.35
N ASP A 210 -12.69 -25.54 5.30
CA ASP A 210 -13.20 -26.80 4.74
C ASP A 210 -12.54 -28.05 5.38
N GLY A 211 -12.16 -27.96 6.67
CA GLY A 211 -11.63 -29.10 7.43
C GLY A 211 -10.14 -29.35 7.20
N CYS A 212 -9.34 -28.30 7.12
CA CYS A 212 -7.89 -28.41 6.93
C CYS A 212 -7.23 -29.21 8.06
N PRO A 213 -6.46 -30.28 7.73
CA PRO A 213 -5.85 -31.16 8.75
C PRO A 213 -4.77 -30.46 9.60
N VAL A 214 -4.21 -29.35 9.10
CA VAL A 214 -3.18 -28.56 9.81
C VAL A 214 -3.71 -27.23 10.36
N SER A 215 -5.04 -27.08 10.48
CA SER A 215 -5.66 -25.83 10.96
C SER A 215 -5.06 -25.30 12.26
N ASP A 216 -4.76 -26.19 13.19
CA ASP A 216 -4.29 -25.82 14.53
C ASP A 216 -2.82 -25.38 14.59
N THR A 217 -2.02 -25.75 13.58
CA THR A 217 -0.58 -25.46 13.53
C THR A 217 -0.20 -24.47 12.45
N CYS A 218 -1.05 -24.32 11.43
CA CYS A 218 -0.76 -23.43 10.28
C CYS A 218 -0.80 -21.95 10.72
N PRO A 219 0.31 -21.21 10.57
CA PRO A 219 0.32 -19.79 10.90
C PRO A 219 -0.58 -18.96 9.98
N TYR A 220 -0.83 -19.45 8.77
CA TYR A 220 -1.64 -18.77 7.76
C TYR A 220 -3.12 -19.11 7.81
N ASN A 221 -3.58 -19.93 8.79
CA ASN A 221 -4.98 -20.26 8.91
C ASN A 221 -5.84 -19.00 9.00
N ALA A 222 -6.88 -18.90 8.16
CA ALA A 222 -7.70 -17.69 8.04
C ALA A 222 -8.47 -17.37 9.35
N GLU A 223 -9.01 -18.38 10.04
CA GLU A 223 -9.65 -18.13 11.34
C GLU A 223 -8.66 -17.59 12.36
N ARG A 224 -7.45 -18.15 12.41
CA ARG A 224 -6.40 -17.70 13.33
C ARG A 224 -6.06 -16.23 13.07
N ILE A 225 -5.84 -15.83 11.80
CA ILE A 225 -5.49 -14.46 11.45
C ILE A 225 -6.63 -13.48 11.74
N TYR A 226 -7.85 -13.79 11.30
CA TYR A 226 -8.95 -12.82 11.30
C TYR A 226 -9.86 -12.88 12.52
N LEU A 227 -9.98 -14.03 13.21
CA LEU A 227 -10.92 -14.21 14.33
C LEU A 227 -10.23 -14.47 15.67
N GLN A 228 -9.08 -15.14 15.69
CA GLN A 228 -8.42 -15.54 16.94
C GLN A 228 -7.28 -14.59 17.35
N SER A 229 -6.62 -13.94 16.39
CA SER A 229 -5.55 -12.99 16.67
C SER A 229 -6.06 -11.75 17.41
N LYS A 230 -5.24 -11.22 18.33
CA LYS A 230 -5.53 -10.02 19.13
C LYS A 230 -4.60 -8.84 18.81
N GLY A 231 -3.88 -8.91 17.71
CA GLY A 231 -2.96 -7.84 17.30
C GLY A 231 -3.69 -6.55 16.94
N VAL A 232 -3.01 -5.41 17.09
CA VAL A 232 -3.55 -4.07 16.77
C VAL A 232 -3.97 -3.92 15.31
N HIS A 233 -3.44 -4.74 14.42
CA HIS A 233 -3.79 -4.78 13.00
C HIS A 233 -5.13 -5.46 12.70
N VAL A 234 -5.60 -6.36 13.57
CA VAL A 234 -6.77 -7.21 13.34
C VAL A 234 -8.04 -6.43 13.02
N PRO A 235 -8.42 -5.37 13.75
CA PRO A 235 -9.61 -4.60 13.40
C PRO A 235 -9.56 -3.99 12.00
N VAL A 236 -8.37 -3.62 11.53
CA VAL A 236 -8.19 -3.00 10.19
C VAL A 236 -8.35 -4.06 9.10
N ILE A 237 -7.63 -5.18 9.19
CA ILE A 237 -7.70 -6.24 8.17
C ILE A 237 -9.08 -6.91 8.12
N ARG A 238 -9.77 -7.01 9.25
CA ARG A 238 -11.15 -7.53 9.31
C ARG A 238 -12.16 -6.66 8.55
N LYS A 239 -12.01 -5.34 8.62
CA LYS A 239 -12.85 -4.41 7.83
C LYS A 239 -12.67 -4.59 6.31
N VAL A 240 -11.51 -5.04 5.87
CA VAL A 240 -11.28 -5.40 4.46
C VAL A 240 -12.01 -6.68 4.08
N VAL A 241 -12.07 -7.65 5.00
CA VAL A 241 -12.79 -8.93 4.81
C VAL A 241 -14.30 -8.73 4.85
N SER A 242 -14.80 -7.95 5.81
CA SER A 242 -16.22 -7.62 5.97
C SER A 242 -16.39 -6.24 6.61
N LEU A 243 -17.16 -5.36 5.96
CA LEU A 243 -17.43 -4.01 6.46
C LEU A 243 -18.18 -4.01 7.81
N GLU A 244 -19.06 -4.99 8.04
CA GLU A 244 -19.78 -5.15 9.30
C GLU A 244 -18.86 -5.49 10.47
N ASN A 245 -17.74 -6.18 10.19
CA ASN A 245 -16.68 -6.51 11.14
C ASN A 245 -17.14 -7.29 12.38
N THR A 246 -18.27 -8.01 12.30
CA THR A 246 -18.67 -9.00 13.32
C THR A 246 -17.98 -10.34 13.10
N ASP A 247 -17.88 -11.18 14.10
CA ASP A 247 -17.27 -12.52 13.95
C ASP A 247 -18.06 -13.38 12.96
N GLU A 248 -19.39 -13.26 12.96
CA GLU A 248 -20.28 -13.96 12.04
C GLU A 248 -20.07 -13.52 10.60
N SER A 249 -20.07 -12.20 10.33
CA SER A 249 -19.90 -11.67 8.98
C SER A 249 -18.51 -11.95 8.41
N VAL A 250 -17.47 -11.86 9.25
CA VAL A 250 -16.10 -12.23 8.86
C VAL A 250 -16.02 -13.72 8.56
N ARG A 251 -16.56 -14.60 9.42
CA ARG A 251 -16.57 -16.06 9.21
C ARG A 251 -17.30 -16.42 7.92
N GLU A 252 -18.44 -15.81 7.64
CA GLU A 252 -19.17 -16.05 6.40
C GLU A 252 -18.38 -15.61 5.17
N ALA A 253 -17.76 -14.44 5.21
CA ALA A 253 -16.88 -13.94 4.15
C ALA A 253 -15.66 -14.85 3.90
N LEU A 254 -15.14 -15.51 4.95
CA LEU A 254 -14.04 -16.46 4.83
C LEU A 254 -14.43 -17.80 4.21
N ARG A 255 -15.70 -18.17 4.17
CA ARG A 255 -16.13 -19.47 3.62
C ARG A 255 -15.82 -19.62 2.13
N ARG A 256 -16.04 -18.58 1.35
CA ARG A 256 -15.87 -18.62 -0.12
C ARG A 256 -15.23 -17.34 -0.69
N GLY A 257 -14.92 -16.37 0.14
CA GLY A 257 -14.24 -15.15 -0.25
C GLY A 257 -12.71 -15.32 -0.35
N PRO A 258 -12.03 -14.39 -1.00
CA PRO A 258 -10.60 -14.52 -1.28
C PRO A 258 -9.75 -14.68 0.00
N TYR A 259 -10.14 -14.05 1.09
CA TYR A 259 -9.38 -14.08 2.34
C TYR A 259 -9.48 -15.40 3.12
N GLY A 260 -10.42 -16.28 2.76
CA GLY A 260 -10.55 -17.62 3.32
C GLY A 260 -9.74 -18.69 2.58
N ARG A 261 -9.19 -18.40 1.40
CA ARG A 261 -8.39 -19.36 0.60
C ARG A 261 -7.14 -19.82 1.36
N CYS A 262 -6.76 -21.04 1.13
CA CYS A 262 -5.45 -21.54 1.53
C CYS A 262 -4.36 -20.75 0.82
N VAL A 263 -3.35 -20.28 1.53
CA VAL A 263 -2.26 -19.47 0.93
C VAL A 263 -1.45 -20.21 -0.11
N TYR A 264 -1.49 -21.54 -0.10
CA TYR A 264 -0.79 -22.39 -1.06
C TYR A 264 -1.63 -22.67 -2.32
N HIS A 265 -2.93 -22.34 -2.30
CA HIS A 265 -3.86 -22.52 -3.43
C HIS A 265 -4.35 -21.20 -4.01
N CYS A 266 -3.69 -20.09 -3.63
CA CYS A 266 -3.95 -18.79 -4.25
C CYS A 266 -3.25 -18.68 -5.62
N ASP A 267 -3.71 -17.72 -6.41
CA ASP A 267 -3.22 -17.40 -7.75
C ASP A 267 -2.19 -16.25 -7.72
N ASN A 268 -1.52 -16.06 -6.58
CA ASN A 268 -0.49 -15.03 -6.40
C ASN A 268 0.77 -15.35 -7.22
N ASP A 269 1.39 -14.28 -7.77
CA ASP A 269 2.62 -14.36 -8.57
C ASP A 269 3.72 -13.40 -8.09
N VAL A 270 3.42 -12.50 -7.15
CA VAL A 270 4.40 -11.57 -6.60
C VAL A 270 5.45 -12.29 -5.74
N VAL A 271 6.66 -11.75 -5.71
CA VAL A 271 7.77 -12.34 -4.96
C VAL A 271 7.51 -12.35 -3.46
N ASP A 272 7.99 -13.37 -2.77
CA ASP A 272 7.95 -13.50 -1.31
C ASP A 272 9.30 -13.26 -0.62
N HIS A 273 10.36 -13.13 -1.41
CA HIS A 273 11.66 -12.62 -0.97
C HIS A 273 12.37 -11.91 -2.12
N GLN A 274 13.14 -10.87 -1.80
CA GLN A 274 13.87 -10.08 -2.79
C GLN A 274 15.09 -9.42 -2.16
N VAL A 275 16.18 -9.33 -2.92
CA VAL A 275 17.35 -8.52 -2.60
C VAL A 275 17.56 -7.47 -3.68
N VAL A 276 18.01 -6.27 -3.28
CA VAL A 276 18.35 -5.18 -4.19
C VAL A 276 19.67 -4.56 -3.74
N ASN A 277 20.60 -4.37 -4.68
CA ASN A 277 21.83 -3.63 -4.44
C ASN A 277 21.84 -2.35 -5.27
N LEU A 278 22.29 -1.27 -4.66
CA LEU A 278 22.29 0.07 -5.23
C LEU A 278 23.68 0.70 -5.12
N GLU A 279 24.11 1.41 -6.15
CA GLU A 279 25.30 2.28 -6.13
C GLU A 279 24.86 3.70 -6.45
N PHE A 280 25.37 4.67 -5.71
CA PHE A 280 25.01 6.07 -5.83
C PHE A 280 26.15 6.92 -6.38
N GLU A 281 25.81 8.04 -7.00
CA GLU A 281 26.75 8.97 -7.63
C GLU A 281 27.80 9.52 -6.65
N ASN A 282 27.42 9.71 -5.38
CA ASN A 282 28.33 10.14 -4.30
C ASN A 282 29.21 9.02 -3.72
N GLY A 283 29.19 7.82 -4.30
CA GLY A 283 29.98 6.66 -3.89
C GLY A 283 29.37 5.83 -2.76
N VAL A 284 28.23 6.23 -2.18
CA VAL A 284 27.51 5.43 -1.19
C VAL A 284 26.90 4.19 -1.87
N THR A 285 26.91 3.08 -1.15
CA THR A 285 26.26 1.85 -1.59
C THR A 285 25.12 1.46 -0.65
N ALA A 286 24.09 0.79 -1.17
CA ALA A 286 23.03 0.26 -0.33
C ALA A 286 22.65 -1.18 -0.71
N SER A 287 22.26 -1.95 0.29
CA SER A 287 21.63 -3.26 0.11
C SER A 287 20.26 -3.25 0.79
N PHE A 288 19.28 -3.84 0.10
CA PHE A 288 17.93 -4.03 0.63
C PHE A 288 17.59 -5.51 0.58
N THR A 289 16.95 -6.00 1.62
CA THR A 289 16.41 -7.37 1.67
C THR A 289 14.98 -7.33 2.16
N MET A 290 14.08 -7.91 1.39
CA MET A 290 12.69 -8.15 1.77
C MET A 290 12.49 -9.65 2.01
N CYS A 291 11.82 -9.99 3.10
CA CYS A 291 11.45 -11.36 3.45
C CYS A 291 10.02 -11.39 4.01
N ALA A 292 9.19 -12.28 3.47
CA ALA A 292 7.75 -12.33 3.72
C ALA A 292 7.29 -13.35 4.79
N PHE A 293 8.22 -13.94 5.55
CA PHE A 293 7.94 -15.06 6.46
C PHE A 293 8.16 -14.73 7.93
N THR A 294 8.29 -13.46 8.28
CA THR A 294 8.71 -13.05 9.61
C THR A 294 7.52 -12.90 10.57
N TRP A 295 7.84 -12.88 11.86
CA TRP A 295 6.85 -12.69 12.92
C TRP A 295 6.57 -11.20 13.17
#